data_946b9ed2dd1128e4db5ad606bc42d884
#
_entry.id   946b9ed2dd1128e4db5ad606bc42d884
#
_cell.length_a   1.000
_cell.length_b   1.000
_cell.length_c   1.000
_cell.angle_alpha   90.00
_cell.angle_beta   90.00
_cell.angle_gamma   90.00
#
_symmetry.space_group_name_H-M   'P 1'
#
loop_
_entity.id
_entity.type
_entity.pdbx_description
1 polymer ?
#
loop_
_entity_poly.entity_id
_entity_poly.type
_entity_poly.pdbx_seq_one_letter_code
_entity_poly.pdbx_strand_id
1 'polypeptide(L)'
;MSTNFHRKYITTNATDHLWGLSINSVGQQLIGKNEPYPPQLHPTRYLFNTEKGRVLNEYQLLYITRGSGRFVSESGGSQNIKEGQMFMLFPGEWHNY
;
A
#
# COMPACT_ATOMS: atom_id res chain seq x y z
N MET A 1 -15.03 18.59 1.34
CA MET A 1 -14.70 17.19 1.24
C MET A 1 -13.34 16.94 1.87
N SER A 2 -13.25 15.99 2.69
CA SER A 2 -12.00 15.66 3.34
C SER A 2 -11.46 14.34 2.81
N THR A 3 -10.17 14.28 2.68
CA THR A 3 -9.50 13.03 2.36
C THR A 3 -9.04 12.42 3.66
N ASN A 4 -9.54 11.23 3.97
CA ASN A 4 -9.16 10.53 5.18
C ASN A 4 -7.90 9.73 4.92
N PHE A 5 -6.79 10.45 4.83
CA PHE A 5 -5.48 9.89 4.60
C PHE A 5 -4.62 10.16 5.82
N HIS A 6 -4.17 9.09 6.47
CA HIS A 6 -3.32 9.17 7.64
C HIS A 6 -2.08 8.34 7.41
N ARG A 7 -0.94 8.94 7.66
CA ARG A 7 0.34 8.25 7.53
C ARG A 7 1.26 8.63 8.66
N LYS A 8 2.01 7.67 9.13
CA LYS A 8 3.04 7.91 10.12
C LYS A 8 4.32 7.20 9.69
N TYR A 9 5.41 7.96 9.63
CA TYR A 9 6.74 7.40 9.45
C TYR A 9 7.32 7.09 10.81
N ILE A 10 7.93 5.92 10.92
CA ILE A 10 8.42 5.40 12.19
C ILE A 10 9.94 5.38 12.16
N THR A 11 10.56 6.02 13.17
CA THR A 11 12.00 5.98 13.34
C THR A 11 12.37 4.68 14.03
N THR A 12 13.25 3.92 13.42
CA THR A 12 13.72 2.67 14.01
C THR A 12 15.08 2.89 14.68
N ASN A 13 15.39 2.06 15.65
CA ASN A 13 16.68 2.09 16.33
C ASN A 13 17.38 0.72 16.22
N ALA A 14 18.58 0.59 16.78
CA ALA A 14 19.34 -0.64 16.65
C ALA A 14 18.63 -1.84 17.28
N THR A 15 17.88 -1.62 18.36
CA THR A 15 17.11 -2.70 19.00
C THR A 15 16.00 -3.20 18.08
N ASP A 16 15.35 -2.30 17.36
CA ASP A 16 14.30 -2.68 16.40
C ASP A 16 14.85 -3.60 15.33
N HIS A 17 16.05 -3.32 14.84
CA HIS A 17 16.67 -4.12 13.79
C HIS A 17 17.03 -5.52 14.26
N LEU A 18 17.26 -5.71 15.57
CA LEU A 18 17.57 -7.03 16.12
C LEU A 18 16.41 -8.02 16.01
N TRP A 19 15.20 -7.53 15.82
CA TRP A 19 14.04 -8.39 15.61
C TRP A 19 14.01 -9.00 14.20
N GLY A 20 14.88 -8.55 13.29
CA GLY A 20 14.91 -9.02 11.90
C GLY A 20 13.87 -8.38 11.01
N LEU A 21 13.02 -7.53 11.58
CA LEU A 21 11.99 -6.82 10.86
C LEU A 21 11.70 -5.52 11.59
N SER A 22 11.54 -4.45 10.84
CA SER A 22 11.17 -3.16 11.40
C SER A 22 10.12 -2.51 10.52
N ILE A 23 9.32 -1.62 11.11
CA ILE A 23 8.26 -0.91 10.42
C ILE A 23 8.72 0.51 10.14
N ASN A 24 8.75 0.88 8.86
CA ASN A 24 9.16 2.22 8.44
C ASN A 24 8.00 3.20 8.46
N SER A 25 6.79 2.73 8.15
CA SER A 25 5.63 3.60 8.13
C SER A 25 4.35 2.79 8.28
N VAL A 26 3.32 3.46 8.74
CA VAL A 26 1.96 2.92 8.72
C VAL A 26 1.06 3.97 8.09
N GLY A 27 -0.01 3.54 7.47
CA GLY A 27 -0.93 4.46 6.86
C GLY A 27 -2.33 3.89 6.79
N GLN A 28 -3.28 4.79 6.66
CA GLN A 28 -4.68 4.45 6.48
C GLN A 28 -5.25 5.43 5.48
N GLN A 29 -6.09 4.92 4.60
CA GLN A 29 -6.70 5.77 3.60
C GLN A 29 -8.12 5.32 3.30
N LEU A 30 -9.02 6.30 3.21
CA LEU A 30 -10.38 6.09 2.75
C LEU A 30 -10.49 6.69 1.34
N ILE A 31 -10.96 5.89 0.40
CA ILE A 31 -11.23 6.36 -0.95
C ILE A 31 -12.74 6.43 -1.09
N GLY A 32 -13.23 7.65 -1.21
CA GLY A 32 -14.66 7.87 -1.32
C GLY A 32 -15.18 7.58 -2.71
N LYS A 33 -16.49 7.47 -2.78
CA LYS A 33 -17.19 7.32 -4.04
C LYS A 33 -16.92 8.55 -4.90
N ASN A 34 -16.58 8.34 -6.16
CA ASN A 34 -16.29 9.41 -7.12
C ASN A 34 -15.00 10.19 -6.82
N GLU A 35 -14.15 9.71 -5.93
CA GLU A 35 -12.86 10.33 -5.71
C GLU A 35 -11.82 9.76 -6.68
N PRO A 36 -10.84 10.57 -7.11
CA PRO A 36 -9.79 10.05 -7.98
C PRO A 36 -8.93 9.03 -7.25
N TYR A 37 -8.45 8.05 -7.99
CA TYR A 37 -7.59 7.01 -7.47
C TYR A 37 -6.38 6.81 -8.39
N PRO A 38 -5.14 6.77 -7.88
CA PRO A 38 -4.76 6.97 -6.46
C PRO A 38 -4.97 8.41 -6.02
N PRO A 39 -5.18 8.63 -4.72
CA PRO A 39 -5.35 9.98 -4.20
C PRO A 39 -4.10 10.82 -4.39
N GLN A 40 -4.30 12.12 -4.63
CA GLN A 40 -3.22 13.04 -4.91
C GLN A 40 -2.32 13.32 -3.70
N LEU A 41 -2.74 12.92 -2.51
CA LEU A 41 -2.00 13.18 -1.29
C LEU A 41 -0.93 12.13 -0.96
N HIS A 42 -0.77 11.13 -1.80
CA HIS A 42 0.31 10.16 -1.61
C HIS A 42 1.66 10.87 -1.73
N PRO A 43 2.64 10.57 -0.87
CA PRO A 43 4.00 11.03 -1.09
C PRO A 43 4.52 10.52 -2.43
N THR A 44 5.41 11.27 -3.05
CA THR A 44 5.94 10.93 -4.36
C THR A 44 6.44 9.48 -4.44
N ARG A 45 7.06 9.01 -3.35
CA ARG A 45 7.59 7.65 -3.27
C ARG A 45 6.52 6.57 -3.47
N TYR A 46 5.30 6.85 -3.03
CA TYR A 46 4.20 5.87 -3.08
C TYR A 46 3.17 6.21 -4.14
N LEU A 47 3.35 7.33 -4.83
CA LEU A 47 2.47 7.72 -5.89
C LEU A 47 2.73 6.84 -7.11
N PHE A 48 1.67 6.36 -7.71
CA PHE A 48 1.80 5.52 -8.90
C PHE A 48 0.63 5.74 -9.84
N ASN A 49 0.86 5.34 -11.08
CA ASN A 49 -0.16 5.40 -12.12
C ASN A 49 -0.83 4.02 -12.20
N THR A 50 -2.15 3.98 -12.17
CA THR A 50 -2.89 2.71 -12.20
C THR A 50 -2.69 1.92 -13.49
N GLU A 51 -2.23 2.56 -14.56
CA GLU A 51 -1.92 1.87 -15.81
C GLU A 51 -0.52 1.27 -15.80
N LYS A 52 0.41 1.92 -15.12
CA LYS A 52 1.82 1.51 -15.11
C LYS A 52 2.20 0.65 -13.91
N GLY A 53 1.47 0.81 -12.81
CA GLY A 53 1.85 0.14 -11.58
C GLY A 53 3.13 0.72 -10.98
N ARG A 54 3.78 -0.04 -10.14
CA ARG A 54 5.03 0.41 -9.49
C ARG A 54 5.85 -0.77 -8.99
N VAL A 55 7.08 -0.45 -8.61
CA VAL A 55 7.98 -1.37 -7.92
C VAL A 55 8.51 -0.66 -6.70
N LEU A 56 8.42 -1.29 -5.54
CA LEU A 56 8.96 -0.77 -4.30
C LEU A 56 10.17 -1.58 -3.89
N ASN A 57 11.01 -1.02 -3.02
CA ASN A 57 12.17 -1.72 -2.46
C ASN A 57 11.96 -2.14 -1.01
N GLU A 58 10.71 -2.29 -0.60
CA GLU A 58 10.35 -2.70 0.75
C GLU A 58 9.11 -3.59 0.70
N TYR A 59 8.88 -4.31 1.78
CA TYR A 59 7.63 -5.06 1.96
C TYR A 59 6.52 -4.10 2.32
N GLN A 60 5.32 -4.38 1.85
CA GLN A 60 4.15 -3.63 2.24
C GLN A 60 2.99 -4.60 2.46
N LEU A 61 2.32 -4.49 3.60
CA LEU A 61 1.15 -5.29 3.90
C LEU A 61 -0.07 -4.40 3.87
N LEU A 62 -1.05 -4.77 3.07
CA LEU A 62 -2.29 -4.01 2.93
C LEU A 62 -3.46 -4.83 3.42
N TYR A 63 -4.35 -4.18 4.16
CA TYR A 63 -5.55 -4.79 4.68
C TYR A 63 -6.75 -3.97 4.24
N ILE A 64 -7.75 -4.63 3.68
CA ILE A 64 -8.96 -3.98 3.19
C ILE A 64 -10.00 -4.02 4.29
N THR A 65 -10.28 -2.87 4.90
CA THR A 65 -11.26 -2.79 5.97
C THR A 65 -12.68 -2.67 5.43
N ARG A 66 -12.84 -2.08 4.24
CA ARG A 66 -14.14 -1.89 3.63
C ARG A 66 -13.97 -1.75 2.10
N GLY A 67 -14.88 -2.33 1.37
CA GLY A 67 -14.88 -2.21 -0.09
C GLY A 67 -14.17 -3.34 -0.78
N SER A 68 -13.81 -3.11 -2.03
CA SER A 68 -13.16 -4.11 -2.86
C SER A 68 -12.29 -3.47 -3.92
N GLY A 69 -11.42 -4.26 -4.52
CA GLY A 69 -10.56 -3.80 -5.58
C GLY A 69 -9.91 -4.96 -6.31
N ARG A 70 -8.95 -4.64 -7.15
CA ARG A 70 -8.20 -5.64 -7.88
C ARG A 70 -6.71 -5.42 -7.64
N PHE A 71 -6.00 -6.52 -7.43
CA PHE A 71 -4.57 -6.52 -7.19
C PHE A 71 -3.90 -7.34 -8.27
N VAL A 72 -2.86 -6.80 -8.88
CA VAL A 72 -2.08 -7.46 -9.92
C VAL A 72 -0.61 -7.44 -9.53
N SER A 73 0.05 -8.58 -9.62
CA SER A 73 1.49 -8.67 -9.38
C SER A 73 2.14 -9.64 -10.35
N GLU A 74 3.46 -9.55 -10.47
CA GLU A 74 4.20 -10.45 -11.35
C GLU A 74 4.00 -11.92 -10.98
N SER A 75 4.09 -12.23 -9.69
CA SER A 75 4.02 -13.61 -9.24
C SER A 75 2.60 -14.13 -9.08
N GLY A 76 1.67 -13.27 -8.71
CA GLY A 76 0.31 -13.68 -8.37
C GLY A 76 -0.72 -13.46 -9.46
N GLY A 77 -0.38 -12.75 -10.52
CA GLY A 77 -1.35 -12.40 -11.55
C GLY A 77 -2.40 -11.44 -11.02
N SER A 78 -3.60 -11.51 -11.57
CA SER A 78 -4.70 -10.64 -11.20
C SER A 78 -5.62 -11.33 -10.21
N GLN A 79 -5.95 -10.65 -9.11
CA GLN A 79 -6.81 -11.18 -8.06
C GLN A 79 -7.78 -10.11 -7.61
N ASN A 80 -9.00 -10.50 -7.33
CA ASN A 80 -9.97 -9.62 -6.69
C ASN A 80 -9.74 -9.65 -5.19
N ILE A 81 -9.75 -8.49 -4.57
CA ILE A 81 -9.58 -8.35 -3.14
C ILE A 81 -10.82 -7.67 -2.57
N LYS A 82 -11.18 -8.04 -1.36
CA LYS A 82 -12.37 -7.51 -0.73
C LYS A 82 -12.15 -7.33 0.77
N GLU A 83 -13.14 -6.75 1.39
CA GLU A 83 -13.19 -6.48 2.83
C GLU A 83 -12.78 -7.72 3.64
N GLY A 84 -11.92 -7.48 4.62
CA GLY A 84 -11.42 -8.55 5.49
C GLY A 84 -10.22 -9.32 4.93
N GLN A 85 -9.77 -8.99 3.73
CA GLN A 85 -8.61 -9.63 3.12
C GLN A 85 -7.38 -8.73 3.21
N MET A 86 -6.22 -9.36 3.20
CA MET A 86 -4.96 -8.64 3.14
C MET A 86 -4.04 -9.27 2.10
N PHE A 87 -3.13 -8.47 1.60
CA PHE A 87 -2.15 -8.94 0.63
C PHE A 87 -0.82 -8.25 0.87
N MET A 88 0.25 -8.89 0.40
CA MET A 88 1.59 -8.39 0.62
C MET A 88 2.28 -8.04 -0.69
N LEU A 89 2.97 -6.91 -0.68
CA LEU A 89 3.82 -6.48 -1.78
C LEU A 89 5.26 -6.78 -1.39
N PHE A 90 6.03 -7.29 -2.34
CA PHE A 90 7.40 -7.72 -2.10
C PHE A 90 8.39 -6.75 -2.75
N PRO A 91 9.58 -6.57 -2.14
CA PRO A 91 10.61 -5.72 -2.73
C PRO A 91 10.96 -6.21 -4.15
N GLY A 92 11.08 -5.27 -5.07
CA GLY A 92 11.50 -5.57 -6.43
C GLY A 92 10.44 -6.19 -7.33
N GLU A 93 9.27 -6.50 -6.80
CA GLU A 93 8.20 -7.09 -7.59
C GLU A 93 7.24 -6.01 -8.08
N TRP A 94 6.98 -6.02 -9.39
CA TRP A 94 5.99 -5.12 -9.96
C TRP A 94 4.58 -5.46 -9.47
N HIS A 95 3.82 -4.44 -9.15
CA HIS A 95 2.45 -4.60 -8.70
C HIS A 95 1.58 -3.41 -9.09
N ASN A 96 0.28 -3.63 -9.02
CA ASN A 96 -0.72 -2.60 -9.23
C ASN A 96 -1.97 -2.97 -8.41
N TYR A 97 -2.60 -1.98 -7.81
CA TYR A 97 -3.84 -2.22 -7.10
C TYR A 97 -4.74 -1.00 -7.10
#